data_998bea586eb6d24a500e7d389c430c15
#
_entry.id   998bea586eb6d24a500e7d389c430c15
#
_cell.length_a   1.000
_cell.length_b   1.000
_cell.length_c   1.000
_cell.angle_alpha   90.00
_cell.angle_beta   90.00
_cell.angle_gamma   90.00
#
_symmetry.space_group_name_H-M   'P 1'
#
loop_
_entity.id
_entity.type
_entity.pdbx_description
1 polymer ?
#
loop_
_entity_poly.entity_id
_entity_poly.type
_entity_poly.pdbx_seq_one_letter_code
_entity_poly.pdbx_strand_id
1 'polypeptide(L)'
;MPEHRQAFAETRFAHAWTPSRFDLTRAARLRRVLQDRPPGQVLDVGCYDGQFISQVVDGGPIVGLDVSHTALRAATQKGLAAVRSQVEATLPFRDASFATVVAAELIEHVFDTQAVIVELARVLLPGGWLALTTPNLVALSGRAQLLLGRSPHNVEFDASPGTSGHIRYFTFDTLEVLLRRAGLSPLGRWTTVAHFSVLGSSELVGRLRPGLGHTLISLAEKPRDAHRPGA
;
A
#
# COMPACT_ATOMS: atom_id res chain seq x y z
N MET A 1 -15.84 16.11 -8.77
CA MET A 1 -15.36 14.90 -8.09
C MET A 1 -13.90 14.98 -7.59
N PRO A 2 -12.90 15.56 -8.31
CA PRO A 2 -11.51 15.67 -7.82
C PRO A 2 -11.36 16.53 -6.56
N GLU A 3 -12.06 17.65 -6.47
CA GLU A 3 -11.93 18.64 -5.37
C GLU A 3 -12.36 18.10 -4.00
N HIS A 4 -13.40 17.28 -3.93
CA HIS A 4 -13.84 16.67 -2.68
C HIS A 4 -12.84 15.68 -2.10
N ARG A 5 -12.13 14.92 -2.94
CA ARG A 5 -11.08 14.00 -2.49
C ARG A 5 -9.85 14.73 -1.98
N GLN A 6 -9.50 15.83 -2.65
CA GLN A 6 -8.39 16.67 -2.22
C GLN A 6 -8.70 17.36 -0.89
N ALA A 7 -9.90 17.89 -0.72
CA ALA A 7 -10.35 18.48 0.54
C ALA A 7 -10.40 17.43 1.67
N PHE A 8 -10.85 16.20 1.38
CA PHE A 8 -10.83 15.08 2.33
C PHE A 8 -9.41 14.70 2.74
N ALA A 9 -8.48 14.63 1.79
CA ALA A 9 -7.07 14.36 2.07
C ALA A 9 -6.47 15.47 2.95
N GLU A 10 -6.67 16.76 2.63
CA GLU A 10 -6.12 17.87 3.39
C GLU A 10 -6.69 17.94 4.82
N THR A 11 -7.98 17.66 5.02
CA THR A 11 -8.58 17.63 6.36
C THR A 11 -8.13 16.44 7.19
N ARG A 12 -7.95 15.27 6.57
CA ARG A 12 -7.44 14.07 7.24
C ARG A 12 -5.99 14.25 7.71
N PHE A 13 -5.23 15.06 7.02
CA PHE A 13 -3.80 15.28 7.22
C PHE A 13 -3.43 16.58 7.95
N ALA A 14 -4.43 17.23 8.59
CA ALA A 14 -4.20 18.44 9.39
C ALA A 14 -3.34 18.21 10.65
N HIS A 15 -3.11 16.97 11.03
CA HIS A 15 -2.35 16.59 12.23
C HIS A 15 -1.15 15.73 11.87
N ALA A 16 -0.05 15.89 12.63
CA ALA A 16 1.11 15.01 12.48
C ALA A 16 0.69 13.53 12.69
N TRP A 17 1.15 12.66 11.80
CA TRP A 17 0.87 11.24 11.93
C TRP A 17 1.54 10.65 13.18
N THR A 18 0.75 10.03 14.02
CA THR A 18 1.24 9.27 15.17
C THR A 18 1.05 7.79 14.87
N PRO A 19 2.14 7.02 14.68
CA PRO A 19 2.04 5.62 14.31
C PRO A 19 1.36 4.81 15.40
N SER A 20 0.34 4.07 15.03
CA SER A 20 -0.28 3.07 15.88
C SER A 20 0.64 1.84 16.01
N ARG A 21 0.35 0.97 16.99
CA ARG A 21 1.03 -0.33 17.10
C ARG A 21 0.91 -1.16 15.82
N PHE A 22 -0.20 -1.03 15.10
CA PHE A 22 -0.41 -1.74 13.83
C PHE A 22 0.50 -1.21 12.73
N ASP A 23 0.69 0.11 12.65
CA ASP A 23 1.58 0.74 11.68
C ASP A 23 3.03 0.32 11.92
N LEU A 24 3.48 0.30 13.17
CA LEU A 24 4.84 -0.15 13.52
C LEU A 24 5.05 -1.62 13.15
N THR A 25 4.08 -2.49 13.43
CA THR A 25 4.15 -3.91 13.05
C THR A 25 4.16 -4.08 11.54
N ARG A 26 3.36 -3.30 10.81
CA ARG A 26 3.31 -3.29 9.34
C ARG A 26 4.66 -2.83 8.75
N ALA A 27 5.18 -1.71 9.25
CA ALA A 27 6.48 -1.19 8.81
C ALA A 27 7.60 -2.22 9.04
N ALA A 28 7.70 -2.81 10.24
CA ALA A 28 8.69 -3.82 10.56
C ALA A 28 8.58 -5.07 9.67
N ARG A 29 7.36 -5.49 9.33
CA ARG A 29 7.15 -6.63 8.43
C ARG A 29 7.54 -6.27 6.99
N LEU A 30 7.12 -5.12 6.50
CA LEU A 30 7.42 -4.66 5.15
C LEU A 30 8.93 -4.44 4.96
N ARG A 31 9.62 -3.90 5.97
CA ARG A 31 11.08 -3.77 5.99
C ARG A 31 11.78 -5.12 5.77
N ARG A 32 11.33 -6.19 6.46
CA ARG A 32 11.87 -7.55 6.26
C ARG A 32 11.60 -8.09 4.87
N VAL A 33 10.43 -7.80 4.30
CA VAL A 33 10.07 -8.22 2.94
C VAL A 33 10.94 -7.52 1.91
N LEU A 34 11.32 -6.26 2.18
CA LEU A 34 12.13 -5.43 1.28
C LEU A 34 13.63 -5.46 1.58
N GLN A 35 14.11 -6.29 2.51
CA GLN A 35 15.53 -6.32 2.89
C GLN A 35 16.46 -6.61 1.69
N ASP A 36 16.03 -7.48 0.77
CA ASP A 36 16.78 -7.90 -0.42
C ASP A 36 16.30 -7.18 -1.69
N ARG A 37 15.65 -6.01 -1.53
CA ARG A 37 15.15 -5.23 -2.67
C ARG A 37 16.27 -4.86 -3.63
N PRO A 38 15.97 -4.74 -4.94
CA PRO A 38 16.97 -4.30 -5.90
C PRO A 38 17.50 -2.90 -5.51
N PRO A 39 18.81 -2.66 -5.68
CA PRO A 39 19.40 -1.35 -5.39
C PRO A 39 18.86 -0.30 -6.37
N GLY A 40 18.71 0.94 -5.90
CA GLY A 40 18.25 2.06 -6.72
C GLY A 40 17.21 2.92 -6.03
N GLN A 41 16.59 3.78 -6.81
CA GLN A 41 15.62 4.75 -6.33
C GLN A 41 14.31 4.07 -5.92
N VAL A 42 13.75 4.52 -4.79
CA VAL A 42 12.47 4.08 -4.24
C VAL A 42 11.42 5.17 -4.46
N LEU A 43 10.23 4.77 -4.90
CA LEU A 43 9.04 5.62 -4.93
C LEU A 43 8.09 5.17 -3.81
N ASP A 44 7.70 6.09 -2.94
CA ASP A 44 6.64 5.88 -1.95
C ASP A 44 5.37 6.62 -2.40
N VAL A 45 4.34 5.88 -2.76
CA VAL A 45 3.09 6.43 -3.31
C VAL A 45 2.03 6.49 -2.21
N GLY A 46 1.52 7.69 -1.94
CA GLY A 46 0.75 7.98 -0.74
C GLY A 46 1.67 8.13 0.47
N CYS A 47 2.80 8.83 0.29
CA CYS A 47 3.88 8.91 1.26
C CYS A 47 3.53 9.67 2.54
N TYR A 48 2.44 10.44 2.53
CA TYR A 48 2.07 11.31 3.63
C TYR A 48 3.25 12.22 4.05
N ASP A 49 3.70 12.15 5.30
CA ASP A 49 4.80 12.92 5.85
C ASP A 49 6.16 12.19 5.79
N GLY A 50 6.24 11.08 5.08
CA GLY A 50 7.45 10.26 4.89
C GLY A 50 7.87 9.43 6.10
N GLN A 51 7.17 9.52 7.23
CA GLN A 51 7.57 8.82 8.46
C GLN A 51 7.43 7.29 8.34
N PHE A 52 6.41 6.80 7.62
CA PHE A 52 6.23 5.37 7.42
C PHE A 52 7.36 4.77 6.59
N ILE A 53 7.66 5.36 5.43
CA ILE A 53 8.68 4.83 4.53
C ILE A 53 10.08 4.86 5.14
N SER A 54 10.39 5.84 6.00
CA SER A 54 11.67 5.91 6.71
C SER A 54 11.89 4.75 7.69
N GLN A 55 10.83 4.07 8.13
CA GLN A 55 10.91 2.86 8.97
C GLN A 55 11.00 1.58 8.12
N VAL A 56 10.62 1.65 6.85
CA VAL A 56 10.56 0.50 5.93
C VAL A 56 11.83 0.36 5.11
N VAL A 57 12.40 1.47 4.64
CA VAL A 57 13.56 1.48 3.74
C VAL A 57 14.75 2.13 4.43
N ASP A 58 15.84 1.37 4.53
CA ASP A 58 17.11 1.89 5.01
C ASP A 58 17.94 2.39 3.85
N GLY A 59 18.28 3.68 3.89
CA GLY A 59 19.18 4.32 2.93
C GLY A 59 18.68 4.35 1.49
N GLY A 60 19.42 5.05 0.65
CA GLY A 60 19.12 5.25 -0.77
C GLY A 60 18.18 6.43 -1.03
N PRO A 61 18.06 6.84 -2.29
CA PRO A 61 17.19 7.94 -2.68
C PRO A 61 15.72 7.51 -2.64
N ILE A 62 14.91 8.23 -1.88
CA ILE A 62 13.46 8.01 -1.79
C ILE A 62 12.76 9.24 -2.35
N VAL A 63 11.78 9.01 -3.22
CA VAL A 63 10.83 10.02 -3.71
C VAL A 63 9.48 9.70 -3.12
N GLY A 64 8.88 10.67 -2.43
CA GLY A 64 7.52 10.57 -1.93
C GLY A 64 6.53 11.25 -2.89
N LEU A 65 5.40 10.61 -3.13
CA LEU A 65 4.30 11.17 -3.88
C LEU A 65 3.03 11.16 -3.04
N ASP A 66 2.37 12.32 -2.96
CA ASP A 66 1.08 12.46 -2.26
C ASP A 66 0.25 13.57 -2.93
N VAL A 67 -1.05 13.61 -2.62
CA VAL A 67 -1.96 14.67 -3.06
C VAL A 67 -1.96 15.85 -2.09
N SER A 68 -1.68 15.62 -0.80
CA SER A 68 -1.71 16.62 0.26
C SER A 68 -0.46 17.49 0.25
N HIS A 69 -0.66 18.79 0.05
CA HIS A 69 0.41 19.76 0.13
C HIS A 69 0.99 19.86 1.56
N THR A 70 0.13 19.78 2.57
CA THR A 70 0.53 19.84 3.98
C THR A 70 1.42 18.66 4.37
N ALA A 71 1.05 17.45 3.97
CA ALA A 71 1.83 16.23 4.21
C ALA A 71 3.20 16.30 3.51
N LEU A 72 3.23 16.70 2.23
CA LEU A 72 4.48 16.82 1.47
C LEU A 72 5.44 17.88 2.04
N ARG A 73 4.94 18.99 2.57
CA ARG A 73 5.78 19.96 3.28
C ARG A 73 6.48 19.33 4.49
N ALA A 74 5.75 18.53 5.27
CA ALA A 74 6.32 17.83 6.42
C ALA A 74 7.34 16.76 5.97
N ALA A 75 7.07 16.04 4.88
CA ALA A 75 7.99 15.07 4.28
C ALA A 75 9.29 15.75 3.81
N THR A 76 9.20 16.90 3.14
CA THR A 76 10.36 17.65 2.67
C THR A 76 11.21 18.18 3.83
N GLN A 77 10.60 18.60 4.93
CA GLN A 77 11.33 19.02 6.15
C GLN A 77 12.12 17.87 6.77
N LYS A 78 11.71 16.62 6.55
CA LYS A 78 12.43 15.40 6.96
C LYS A 78 13.45 14.92 5.91
N GLY A 79 13.67 15.70 4.84
CA GLY A 79 14.67 15.39 3.80
C GLY A 79 14.18 14.48 2.68
N LEU A 80 12.87 14.19 2.60
CA LEU A 80 12.30 13.39 1.50
C LEU A 80 12.13 14.26 0.25
N ALA A 81 12.58 13.77 -0.91
CA ALA A 81 12.20 14.39 -2.18
C ALA A 81 10.69 14.13 -2.41
N ALA A 82 9.91 15.22 -2.55
CA ALA A 82 8.45 15.12 -2.55
C ALA A 82 7.85 15.67 -3.85
N VAL A 83 6.89 14.94 -4.41
CA VAL A 83 6.17 15.28 -5.64
C VAL A 83 4.67 15.27 -5.36
N ARG A 84 3.99 16.36 -5.72
CA ARG A 84 2.53 16.44 -5.59
C ARG A 84 1.87 15.91 -6.84
N SER A 85 1.11 14.82 -6.72
CA SER A 85 0.29 14.26 -7.79
C SER A 85 -0.86 13.43 -7.24
N GLN A 86 -1.90 13.25 -8.07
CA GLN A 86 -2.96 12.28 -7.80
C GLN A 86 -2.52 10.92 -8.34
N VAL A 87 -2.69 9.87 -7.55
CA VAL A 87 -2.29 8.51 -7.93
C VAL A 87 -3.14 7.94 -9.09
N GLU A 88 -4.36 8.41 -9.24
CA GLU A 88 -5.27 8.01 -10.34
C GLU A 88 -5.01 8.78 -11.65
N ALA A 89 -4.06 9.69 -11.67
CA ALA A 89 -3.56 10.33 -12.88
C ALA A 89 -2.29 9.65 -13.38
N THR A 90 -1.86 9.97 -14.59
CA THR A 90 -0.52 9.59 -15.05
C THR A 90 0.52 10.19 -14.11
N LEU A 91 1.37 9.35 -13.54
CA LEU A 91 2.40 9.79 -12.61
C LEU A 91 3.46 10.63 -13.34
N PRO A 92 3.97 11.72 -12.74
CA PRO A 92 4.91 12.63 -13.39
C PRO A 92 6.34 12.06 -13.42
N PHE A 93 6.47 10.79 -13.74
CA PHE A 93 7.73 10.07 -13.85
C PHE A 93 7.82 9.35 -15.20
N ARG A 94 9.06 9.21 -15.70
CA ARG A 94 9.32 8.42 -16.90
C ARG A 94 9.09 6.93 -16.63
N ASP A 95 8.88 6.16 -17.69
CA ASP A 95 8.89 4.71 -17.64
C ASP A 95 10.21 4.22 -17.04
N ALA A 96 10.16 3.10 -16.32
CA ALA A 96 11.34 2.42 -15.80
C ALA A 96 12.30 3.35 -15.03
N SER A 97 11.77 4.09 -14.04
CA SER A 97 12.53 5.06 -13.24
C SER A 97 12.91 4.55 -11.84
N PHE A 98 12.14 3.60 -11.29
CA PHE A 98 12.30 3.17 -9.90
C PHE A 98 12.63 1.69 -9.77
N ALA A 99 13.60 1.37 -8.90
CA ALA A 99 13.93 0.00 -8.55
C ALA A 99 12.89 -0.63 -7.62
N THR A 100 12.26 0.19 -6.79
CA THR A 100 11.21 -0.26 -5.88
C THR A 100 10.10 0.80 -5.82
N VAL A 101 8.86 0.35 -5.87
CA VAL A 101 7.67 1.16 -5.59
C VAL A 101 6.96 0.59 -4.38
N VAL A 102 6.65 1.44 -3.43
CA VAL A 102 5.86 1.11 -2.25
C VAL A 102 4.54 1.86 -2.32
N ALA A 103 3.42 1.16 -2.11
CA ALA A 103 2.10 1.74 -1.97
C ALA A 103 1.41 1.08 -0.77
N ALA A 104 1.51 1.74 0.39
CA ALA A 104 1.04 1.21 1.66
C ALA A 104 -0.29 1.85 2.04
N GLU A 105 -1.35 1.01 2.23
CA GLU A 105 -2.70 1.44 2.60
C GLU A 105 -3.22 2.54 1.64
N LEU A 106 -3.07 2.30 0.35
CA LEU A 106 -3.42 3.25 -0.71
C LEU A 106 -4.51 2.70 -1.64
N ILE A 107 -4.35 1.45 -2.11
CA ILE A 107 -5.18 0.91 -3.20
C ILE A 107 -6.64 0.71 -2.83
N GLU A 108 -6.97 0.62 -1.55
CA GLU A 108 -8.33 0.57 -1.02
C GLU A 108 -9.09 1.89 -1.15
N HIS A 109 -8.38 2.99 -1.40
CA HIS A 109 -8.94 4.34 -1.54
C HIS A 109 -9.12 4.79 -2.99
N VAL A 110 -8.62 4.02 -3.96
CA VAL A 110 -8.67 4.41 -5.38
C VAL A 110 -9.86 3.80 -6.10
N PHE A 111 -10.41 4.52 -7.08
CA PHE A 111 -11.58 4.06 -7.83
C PHE A 111 -11.20 2.99 -8.86
N ASP A 112 -10.19 3.25 -9.68
CA ASP A 112 -9.67 2.30 -10.68
C ASP A 112 -8.33 1.71 -10.22
N THR A 113 -8.42 0.68 -9.38
CA THR A 113 -7.24 0.00 -8.84
C THR A 113 -6.37 -0.63 -9.93
N GLN A 114 -7.01 -1.15 -11.02
CA GLN A 114 -6.25 -1.77 -12.11
C GLN A 114 -5.40 -0.73 -12.84
N ALA A 115 -5.97 0.42 -13.19
CA ALA A 115 -5.23 1.50 -13.85
C ALA A 115 -4.06 1.99 -12.97
N VAL A 116 -4.30 2.15 -11.67
CA VAL A 116 -3.23 2.54 -10.73
C VAL A 116 -2.10 1.51 -10.71
N ILE A 117 -2.39 0.21 -10.58
CA ILE A 117 -1.35 -0.82 -10.55
C ILE A 117 -0.57 -0.88 -11.88
N VAL A 118 -1.24 -0.70 -13.02
CA VAL A 118 -0.58 -0.61 -14.34
C VAL A 118 0.39 0.58 -14.37
N GLU A 119 -0.01 1.72 -13.84
CA GLU A 119 0.82 2.92 -13.80
C GLU A 119 2.02 2.76 -12.85
N LEU A 120 1.83 2.11 -11.70
CA LEU A 120 2.93 1.74 -10.80
C LEU A 120 3.91 0.77 -11.49
N ALA A 121 3.40 -0.19 -12.26
CA ALA A 121 4.22 -1.10 -13.05
C ALA A 121 4.98 -0.38 -14.19
N ARG A 122 4.39 0.66 -14.81
CA ARG A 122 5.04 1.47 -15.85
C ARG A 122 6.32 2.12 -15.32
N VAL A 123 6.25 2.74 -14.16
CA VAL A 123 7.39 3.47 -13.57
C VAL A 123 8.46 2.56 -12.96
N LEU A 124 8.17 1.27 -12.73
CA LEU A 124 9.16 0.28 -12.28
C LEU A 124 10.16 -0.06 -13.36
N LEU A 125 11.42 -0.18 -12.98
CA LEU A 125 12.48 -0.81 -13.78
C LEU A 125 12.15 -2.29 -14.07
N PRO A 126 12.58 -2.87 -15.19
CA PRO A 126 12.62 -4.32 -15.34
C PRO A 126 13.45 -4.95 -14.22
N GLY A 127 12.91 -5.97 -13.53
CA GLY A 127 13.47 -6.54 -12.31
C GLY A 127 13.18 -5.72 -11.04
N GLY A 128 12.46 -4.61 -11.16
CA GLY A 128 12.03 -3.78 -10.02
C GLY A 128 10.85 -4.39 -9.26
N TRP A 129 10.67 -3.99 -8.01
CA TRP A 129 9.68 -4.56 -7.09
C TRP A 129 8.57 -3.58 -6.76
N LEU A 130 7.32 -4.06 -6.79
CA LEU A 130 6.15 -3.38 -6.24
C LEU A 130 5.76 -4.04 -4.92
N ALA A 131 5.76 -3.26 -3.84
CA ALA A 131 5.27 -3.67 -2.54
C ALA A 131 3.94 -2.97 -2.22
N LEU A 132 2.91 -3.76 -1.99
CA LEU A 132 1.57 -3.27 -1.65
C LEU A 132 1.19 -3.73 -0.24
N THR A 133 0.57 -2.83 0.54
CA THR A 133 -0.20 -3.23 1.73
C THR A 133 -1.62 -2.69 1.64
N THR A 134 -2.58 -3.47 2.17
CA THR A 134 -3.99 -3.10 2.22
C THR A 134 -4.71 -3.96 3.26
N PRO A 135 -5.83 -3.51 3.86
CA PRO A 135 -6.61 -4.34 4.77
C PRO A 135 -7.11 -5.63 4.13
N ASN A 136 -7.09 -6.71 4.89
CA ASN A 136 -7.57 -8.01 4.44
C ASN A 136 -9.07 -8.17 4.71
N LEU A 137 -9.87 -8.22 3.66
CA LEU A 137 -11.33 -8.44 3.78
C LEU A 137 -11.65 -9.73 4.54
N VAL A 138 -10.88 -10.79 4.32
CA VAL A 138 -11.11 -12.13 4.87
C VAL A 138 -10.16 -12.46 6.03
N ALA A 139 -9.70 -11.45 6.76
CA ALA A 139 -8.98 -11.65 8.02
C ALA A 139 -9.79 -12.52 8.99
N LEU A 140 -9.10 -13.24 9.89
CA LEU A 140 -9.76 -14.16 10.82
C LEU A 140 -10.88 -13.50 11.63
N SER A 141 -10.66 -12.29 12.15
CA SER A 141 -11.67 -11.51 12.85
C SER A 141 -12.86 -11.14 11.96
N GLY A 142 -12.60 -10.77 10.69
CA GLY A 142 -13.65 -10.46 9.72
C GLY A 142 -14.52 -11.68 9.41
N ARG A 143 -13.90 -12.86 9.22
CA ARG A 143 -14.63 -14.12 9.02
C ARG A 143 -15.54 -14.44 10.19
N ALA A 144 -15.05 -14.27 11.43
CA ALA A 144 -15.85 -14.49 12.62
C ALA A 144 -17.04 -13.53 12.69
N GLN A 145 -16.85 -12.27 12.34
CA GLN A 145 -17.95 -11.28 12.29
C GLN A 145 -19.00 -11.64 11.25
N LEU A 146 -18.57 -12.04 10.03
CA LEU A 146 -19.49 -12.48 8.97
C LEU A 146 -20.30 -13.71 9.37
N LEU A 147 -19.69 -14.70 10.03
CA LEU A 147 -20.39 -15.87 10.55
C LEU A 147 -21.46 -15.50 11.60
N LEU A 148 -21.25 -14.39 12.34
CA LEU A 148 -22.20 -13.85 13.30
C LEU A 148 -23.20 -12.86 12.68
N GLY A 149 -23.25 -12.74 11.34
CA GLY A 149 -24.11 -11.79 10.64
C GLY A 149 -23.72 -10.33 10.82
N ARG A 150 -22.45 -10.04 11.16
CA ARG A 150 -21.91 -8.69 11.38
C ARG A 150 -20.96 -8.30 10.25
N SER A 151 -20.92 -7.01 9.92
CA SER A 151 -19.92 -6.47 8.98
C SER A 151 -18.51 -6.50 9.58
N PRO A 152 -17.47 -6.90 8.83
CA PRO A 152 -16.08 -6.70 9.24
C PRO A 152 -15.77 -5.22 9.50
N HIS A 153 -14.93 -4.93 10.49
CA HIS A 153 -14.62 -3.55 10.89
C HIS A 153 -13.98 -2.69 9.78
N ASN A 154 -13.31 -3.33 8.84
CA ASN A 154 -12.68 -2.64 7.70
C ASN A 154 -13.63 -2.43 6.52
N VAL A 155 -14.88 -2.90 6.61
CA VAL A 155 -15.92 -2.67 5.60
C VAL A 155 -16.76 -1.49 6.03
N GLU A 156 -16.61 -0.40 5.30
CA GLU A 156 -17.31 0.86 5.55
C GLU A 156 -18.55 0.96 4.65
N PHE A 157 -19.65 1.47 5.20
CA PHE A 157 -20.92 1.63 4.49
C PHE A 157 -21.24 3.10 4.18
N ASP A 158 -20.48 4.03 4.73
CA ASP A 158 -20.61 5.46 4.48
C ASP A 158 -19.25 6.17 4.46
N ALA A 159 -19.25 7.48 4.23
CA ALA A 159 -18.07 8.33 4.23
C ALA A 159 -18.13 9.39 5.34
N SER A 160 -18.66 9.02 6.51
CA SER A 160 -18.75 9.90 7.67
C SER A 160 -17.38 10.34 8.18
N PRO A 161 -17.29 11.49 8.86
CA PRO A 161 -16.06 11.87 9.55
C PRO A 161 -15.59 10.79 10.52
N GLY A 162 -14.33 10.35 10.40
CA GLY A 162 -13.74 9.30 11.22
C GLY A 162 -13.69 7.92 10.59
N THR A 163 -14.32 7.71 9.41
CA THR A 163 -14.12 6.52 8.61
C THR A 163 -12.76 6.56 7.89
N SER A 164 -12.25 5.40 7.48
CA SER A 164 -10.98 5.31 6.75
C SER A 164 -11.14 5.71 5.27
N GLY A 165 -12.35 5.69 4.73
CA GLY A 165 -12.66 6.00 3.32
C GLY A 165 -12.33 4.85 2.38
N HIS A 166 -12.42 3.61 2.85
CA HIS A 166 -12.21 2.43 2.03
C HIS A 166 -13.37 2.21 1.06
N ILE A 167 -13.08 2.18 -0.22
CA ILE A 167 -14.05 1.92 -1.30
C ILE A 167 -13.78 0.62 -2.05
N ARG A 168 -12.64 -0.02 -1.78
CA ARG A 168 -12.23 -1.32 -2.35
C ARG A 168 -11.77 -2.25 -1.25
N TYR A 169 -12.00 -3.54 -1.45
CA TYR A 169 -11.68 -4.58 -0.49
C TYR A 169 -10.98 -5.72 -1.19
N PHE A 170 -9.91 -6.24 -0.57
CA PHE A 170 -9.01 -7.20 -1.21
C PHE A 170 -8.85 -8.47 -0.40
N THR A 171 -8.57 -9.55 -1.13
CA THR A 171 -7.93 -10.76 -0.65
C THR A 171 -6.60 -10.93 -1.39
N PHE A 172 -5.73 -11.85 -0.96
CA PHE A 172 -4.52 -12.14 -1.74
C PHE A 172 -4.83 -12.56 -3.17
N ASP A 173 -5.86 -13.37 -3.37
CA ASP A 173 -6.20 -13.89 -4.70
C ASP A 173 -6.66 -12.78 -5.64
N THR A 174 -7.53 -11.87 -5.15
CA THR A 174 -7.98 -10.72 -5.96
C THR A 174 -6.85 -9.75 -6.25
N LEU A 175 -5.96 -9.53 -5.28
CA LEU A 175 -4.79 -8.65 -5.46
C LEU A 175 -3.81 -9.23 -6.48
N GLU A 176 -3.52 -10.53 -6.43
CA GLU A 176 -2.65 -11.19 -7.41
C GLU A 176 -3.21 -11.16 -8.83
N VAL A 177 -4.53 -11.26 -9.00
CA VAL A 177 -5.17 -11.10 -10.31
C VAL A 177 -4.85 -9.73 -10.89
N LEU A 178 -4.97 -8.66 -10.09
CA LEU A 178 -4.66 -7.30 -10.54
C LEU A 178 -3.17 -7.13 -10.87
N LEU A 179 -2.28 -7.68 -10.05
CA LEU A 179 -0.83 -7.64 -10.29
C LEU A 179 -0.46 -8.33 -11.61
N ARG A 180 -0.97 -9.55 -11.83
CA ARG A 180 -0.71 -10.30 -13.07
C ARG A 180 -1.27 -9.60 -14.31
N ARG A 181 -2.45 -8.98 -14.22
CA ARG A 181 -3.03 -8.18 -15.32
C ARG A 181 -2.18 -6.96 -15.66
N ALA A 182 -1.44 -6.42 -14.69
CA ALA A 182 -0.48 -5.33 -14.89
C ALA A 182 0.90 -5.82 -15.38
N GLY A 183 1.06 -7.11 -15.70
CA GLY A 183 2.32 -7.69 -16.16
C GLY A 183 3.34 -7.93 -15.04
N LEU A 184 2.91 -7.91 -13.78
CA LEU A 184 3.77 -8.17 -12.63
C LEU A 184 3.68 -9.63 -12.19
N SER A 185 4.80 -10.17 -11.70
CA SER A 185 4.90 -11.54 -11.17
C SER A 185 4.88 -11.50 -9.64
N PRO A 186 3.81 -12.00 -8.96
CA PRO A 186 3.80 -12.07 -7.51
C PRO A 186 4.93 -12.92 -6.97
N LEU A 187 5.68 -12.40 -5.98
CA LEU A 187 6.80 -13.07 -5.33
C LEU A 187 6.41 -13.73 -4.00
N GLY A 188 5.38 -13.22 -3.33
CA GLY A 188 4.94 -13.82 -2.07
C GLY A 188 3.81 -13.07 -1.37
N ARG A 189 3.33 -13.71 -0.31
CA ARG A 189 2.22 -13.28 0.54
C ARG A 189 2.69 -13.20 1.99
N TRP A 190 2.58 -12.03 2.60
CA TRP A 190 2.86 -11.82 4.03
C TRP A 190 1.73 -11.06 4.68
N THR A 191 1.71 -11.08 5.98
CA THR A 191 0.73 -10.35 6.78
C THR A 191 1.36 -9.84 8.07
N THR A 192 0.66 -9.00 8.79
CA THR A 192 1.06 -8.52 10.11
C THR A 192 0.76 -9.57 11.19
N VAL A 193 -0.43 -9.51 11.76
CA VAL A 193 -0.89 -10.41 12.83
C VAL A 193 -2.27 -10.96 12.50
N ALA A 194 -2.59 -12.15 12.99
CA ALA A 194 -3.96 -12.66 13.02
C ALA A 194 -4.61 -12.26 14.35
N HIS A 195 -5.77 -11.60 14.29
CA HIS A 195 -6.54 -11.19 15.46
C HIS A 195 -7.61 -12.22 15.80
N PHE A 196 -7.64 -12.59 17.08
CA PHE A 196 -8.68 -13.38 17.70
C PHE A 196 -9.46 -12.47 18.64
N SER A 197 -10.75 -12.27 18.41
CA SER A 197 -11.57 -11.29 19.12
C SER A 197 -11.55 -11.41 20.65
N VAL A 198 -11.24 -12.58 21.21
CA VAL A 198 -11.19 -12.87 22.65
C VAL A 198 -9.81 -13.30 23.14
N LEU A 199 -8.98 -13.88 22.27
CA LEU A 199 -7.69 -14.49 22.61
C LEU A 199 -6.48 -13.60 22.27
N GLY A 200 -6.69 -12.37 21.85
CA GLY A 200 -5.64 -11.43 21.47
C GLY A 200 -5.17 -11.60 20.03
N SER A 201 -3.88 -11.43 19.76
CA SER A 201 -3.30 -11.51 18.42
C SER A 201 -2.12 -12.48 18.37
N SER A 202 -1.93 -13.17 17.24
CA SER A 202 -0.82 -14.09 17.05
C SER A 202 -0.06 -13.79 15.74
N GLU A 203 1.22 -13.49 15.87
CA GLU A 203 2.11 -13.39 14.71
C GLU A 203 2.38 -14.76 14.07
N LEU A 204 2.47 -15.81 14.89
CA LEU A 204 2.74 -17.16 14.41
C LEU A 204 1.65 -17.65 13.47
N VAL A 205 0.37 -17.45 13.83
CA VAL A 205 -0.77 -17.80 12.96
C VAL A 205 -0.73 -16.99 11.68
N GLY A 206 -0.44 -15.69 11.74
CA GLY A 206 -0.26 -14.85 10.56
C GLY A 206 0.87 -15.34 9.66
N ARG A 207 2.00 -15.78 10.22
CA ARG A 207 3.12 -16.32 9.45
C ARG A 207 2.79 -17.64 8.77
N LEU A 208 2.12 -18.57 9.46
CA LEU A 208 1.75 -19.89 8.93
C LEU A 208 0.57 -19.82 7.94
N ARG A 209 -0.33 -18.87 8.13
CA ARG A 209 -1.53 -18.68 7.31
C ARG A 209 -1.74 -17.19 7.01
N PRO A 210 -0.99 -16.59 6.08
CA PRO A 210 -1.07 -15.15 5.79
C PRO A 210 -2.47 -14.65 5.46
N GLY A 211 -3.31 -15.48 4.85
CA GLY A 211 -4.72 -15.14 4.56
C GLY A 211 -5.60 -14.95 5.79
N LEU A 212 -5.15 -15.28 7.01
CA LEU A 212 -5.86 -15.02 8.26
C LEU A 212 -5.45 -13.72 8.93
N GLY A 213 -4.36 -13.10 8.49
CA GLY A 213 -3.86 -11.87 9.09
C GLY A 213 -4.66 -10.63 8.70
N HIS A 214 -4.48 -9.57 9.48
CA HIS A 214 -5.26 -8.34 9.37
C HIS A 214 -4.93 -7.52 8.11
N THR A 215 -3.66 -7.45 7.74
CA THR A 215 -3.17 -6.67 6.60
C THR A 215 -2.56 -7.61 5.56
N LEU A 216 -2.94 -7.47 4.30
CA LEU A 216 -2.25 -8.10 3.18
C LEU A 216 -0.95 -7.34 2.93
N ILE A 217 0.15 -8.05 2.80
CA ILE A 217 1.43 -7.53 2.30
C ILE A 217 1.78 -8.39 1.10
N SER A 218 1.81 -7.79 -0.07
CA SER A 218 2.10 -8.45 -1.33
C SER A 218 3.32 -7.81 -1.98
N LEU A 219 4.22 -8.64 -2.48
CA LEU A 219 5.37 -8.23 -3.26
C LEU A 219 5.26 -8.82 -4.65
N ALA A 220 5.52 -8.02 -5.67
CA ALA A 220 5.56 -8.46 -7.05
C ALA A 220 6.75 -7.84 -7.78
N GLU A 221 7.30 -8.57 -8.75
CA GLU A 221 8.41 -8.15 -9.60
C GLU A 221 7.90 -7.81 -11.00
N LYS A 222 8.46 -6.76 -11.60
CA LYS A 222 8.33 -6.51 -13.04
C LYS A 222 9.34 -7.41 -13.77
N PRO A 223 8.90 -8.37 -14.59
CA PRO A 223 9.81 -9.26 -15.31
C PRO A 223 10.86 -8.49 -16.11
N ARG A 224 12.10 -9.02 -16.16
CA ARG A 224 13.21 -8.39 -16.91
C ARG A 224 12.99 -8.45 -18.42
N ASP A 225 12.33 -9.51 -18.88
CA ASP A 225 12.03 -9.77 -20.29
C ASP A 225 10.56 -9.44 -20.63
N ALA A 226 10.00 -8.40 -20.06
CA ALA A 226 8.68 -7.93 -20.47
C ALA A 226 8.74 -7.47 -21.93
N HIS A 227 8.74 -8.43 -22.85
CA HIS A 227 8.47 -8.23 -24.27
C HIS A 227 7.17 -7.45 -24.37
N ARG A 228 7.18 -6.29 -25.01
CA ARG A 228 5.94 -5.54 -25.30
C ARG A 228 5.00 -6.50 -26.01
N PRO A 229 3.78 -6.74 -25.51
CA PRO A 229 2.80 -7.46 -26.31
C PRO A 229 2.51 -6.59 -27.55
N GLY A 230 2.89 -7.08 -28.71
CA GLY A 230 2.46 -6.68 -30.05
C GLY A 230 2.55 -5.19 -30.40
N ALA A 231 3.56 -4.84 -31.20
CA ALA A 231 3.43 -3.74 -32.14
C ALA A 231 2.48 -4.14 -33.28
#